data_4a2345b4443fdfac093144849a9421c7
#
_entry.id   4a2345b4443fdfac093144849a9421c7
#
_cell.length_a   1.000
_cell.length_b   1.000
_cell.length_c   1.000
_cell.angle_alpha   90.00
_cell.angle_beta   90.00
_cell.angle_gamma   90.00
#
_symmetry.space_group_name_H-M   'P 1'
#
loop_
_entity.id
_entity.type
_entity.pdbx_description
1 polymer ?
#
loop_
_entity_poly.entity_id
_entity_poly.type
_entity_poly.pdbx_seq_one_letter_code
_entity_poly.pdbx_strand_id
1 'polypeptide(L)'
;MPLENISCQKSFGGWHKRYKHHSQVLGCDMVFAVYLPPQAEQGGKLPVLYWLSGLTCTDENFMQKAAAHRLAAELGIIIVAPDTSPRGADVADDPDGAWDFGQGAGFYLNATEQPYARHYQMHDYVVKELPALIEGHFPASQVRSISGHS
;
A
#
# COMPACT_ATOMS: atom_id res chain seq x y z
N MET A 1 -5.05 7.35 -13.43
CA MET A 1 -5.74 7.67 -12.17
C MET A 1 -4.94 8.70 -11.41
N PRO A 2 -5.57 9.76 -10.94
CA PRO A 2 -4.84 10.79 -10.21
C PRO A 2 -4.42 10.29 -8.84
N LEU A 3 -3.20 10.65 -8.44
CA LEU A 3 -2.68 10.43 -7.10
C LEU A 3 -2.63 11.78 -6.37
N GLU A 4 -3.16 11.80 -5.17
CA GLU A 4 -3.04 12.94 -4.28
C GLU A 4 -1.91 12.69 -3.29
N ASN A 5 -0.85 13.49 -3.34
CA ASN A 5 0.23 13.40 -2.36
C ASN A 5 -0.23 14.03 -1.05
N ILE A 6 -0.31 13.26 0.01
CA ILE A 6 -0.77 13.72 1.32
C ILE A 6 0.35 13.93 2.33
N SER A 7 1.55 13.40 2.07
CA SER A 7 2.73 13.73 2.88
C SER A 7 4.01 13.42 2.11
N CYS A 8 5.09 14.11 2.49
CA CYS A 8 6.38 13.97 1.84
C CYS A 8 7.47 14.31 2.86
N GLN A 9 8.33 13.35 3.18
CA GLN A 9 9.37 13.51 4.19
C GLN A 9 10.69 12.95 3.68
N LYS A 10 11.77 13.69 3.89
CA LYS A 10 13.13 13.25 3.55
C LYS A 10 13.52 12.10 4.48
N SER A 11 14.10 11.03 3.92
CA SER A 11 14.52 9.86 4.68
C SER A 11 15.71 9.20 3.97
N PHE A 12 16.87 9.14 4.62
CA PHE A 12 18.10 8.51 4.11
C PHE A 12 18.43 8.91 2.66
N GLY A 13 18.32 10.20 2.37
CA GLY A 13 18.59 10.74 1.03
C GLY A 13 17.49 10.55 0.01
N GLY A 14 16.50 9.74 0.33
CA GLY A 14 15.30 9.52 -0.48
C GLY A 14 14.07 10.19 0.13
N TRP A 15 12.90 9.69 -0.26
CA TRP A 15 11.63 10.31 0.14
C TRP A 15 10.65 9.25 0.62
N HIS A 16 10.07 9.47 1.80
CA HIS A 16 8.90 8.75 2.29
C HIS A 16 7.67 9.59 1.98
N LYS A 17 6.84 9.10 1.08
CA LYS A 17 5.64 9.80 0.63
C LYS A 17 4.41 8.94 0.87
N ARG A 18 3.28 9.60 1.10
CA ARG A 18 1.97 8.93 1.16
C ARG A 18 1.08 9.51 0.09
N TYR A 19 0.31 8.65 -0.55
CA TYR A 19 -0.61 9.01 -1.61
C TYR A 19 -1.99 8.44 -1.36
N LYS A 20 -2.99 9.22 -1.73
CA LYS A 20 -4.39 8.79 -1.75
C LYS A 20 -4.84 8.70 -3.20
N HIS A 21 -5.63 7.68 -3.49
CA HIS A 21 -6.25 7.51 -4.79
C HIS A 21 -7.60 6.81 -4.66
N HIS A 22 -8.46 6.97 -5.66
CA HIS A 22 -9.69 6.20 -5.72
C HIS A 22 -9.42 4.84 -6.37
N SER A 23 -9.65 3.77 -5.63
CA SER A 23 -9.49 2.41 -6.14
C SER A 23 -10.74 2.00 -6.91
N GLN A 24 -10.56 1.56 -8.16
CA GLN A 24 -11.64 0.98 -8.95
C GLN A 24 -12.03 -0.40 -8.43
N VAL A 25 -11.04 -1.18 -8.01
CA VAL A 25 -11.24 -2.55 -7.53
C VAL A 25 -11.99 -2.57 -6.21
N LEU A 26 -11.66 -1.65 -5.30
CA LEU A 26 -12.26 -1.61 -3.96
C LEU A 26 -13.48 -0.67 -3.91
N GLY A 27 -13.66 0.20 -4.91
CA GLY A 27 -14.76 1.16 -4.93
C GLY A 27 -14.71 2.19 -3.80
N CYS A 28 -13.52 2.50 -3.31
CA CYS A 28 -13.31 3.48 -2.24
C CYS A 28 -11.93 4.12 -2.36
N ASP A 29 -11.72 5.18 -1.59
CA ASP A 29 -10.41 5.82 -1.53
C ASP A 29 -9.44 4.96 -0.73
N MET A 30 -8.23 4.82 -1.23
CA MET A 30 -7.16 4.05 -0.61
C MET A 30 -5.92 4.91 -0.44
N VAL A 31 -5.14 4.60 0.60
CA VAL A 31 -3.85 5.21 0.86
C VAL A 31 -2.75 4.16 0.75
N PHE A 32 -1.62 4.55 0.19
CA PHE A 32 -0.40 3.75 0.28
C PHE A 32 0.78 4.65 0.60
N ALA A 33 1.78 4.08 1.24
CA ALA A 33 3.07 4.73 1.45
C ALA A 33 4.06 4.19 0.43
N VAL A 34 4.96 5.06 -0.05
CA VAL A 34 6.06 4.69 -0.92
C VAL A 34 7.35 5.31 -0.40
N TYR A 35 8.40 4.49 -0.31
CA TYR A 35 9.76 4.98 -0.13
C TYR A 35 10.49 4.98 -1.46
N LEU A 36 10.94 6.14 -1.88
CA LEU A 36 11.72 6.33 -3.09
C LEU A 36 13.17 6.55 -2.69
N PRO A 37 14.08 5.59 -2.95
CA PRO A 37 15.49 5.77 -2.60
C PRO A 37 16.12 6.87 -3.45
N PRO A 38 17.30 7.39 -3.07
CA PRO A 38 17.95 8.47 -3.85
C PRO A 38 18.19 8.10 -5.32
N GLN A 39 18.38 6.82 -5.63
CA GLN A 39 18.56 6.33 -7.00
C GLN A 39 17.34 6.58 -7.89
N ALA A 40 16.16 6.81 -7.32
CA ALA A 40 14.94 7.09 -8.09
C ALA A 40 15.05 8.38 -8.93
N GLU A 41 15.93 9.30 -8.55
CA GLU A 41 16.19 10.54 -9.27
C GLU A 41 17.26 10.41 -10.36
N GLN A 42 17.83 9.23 -10.54
CA GLN A 42 18.96 9.01 -11.45
C GLN A 42 18.54 8.53 -12.85
N GLY A 43 17.23 8.50 -13.14
CA GLY A 43 16.71 8.25 -14.48
C GLY A 43 16.48 6.79 -14.85
N GLY A 44 16.80 5.84 -14.00
CA GLY A 44 16.54 4.41 -14.22
C GLY A 44 15.28 3.93 -13.51
N LYS A 45 14.86 2.72 -13.83
CA LYS A 45 13.78 2.04 -13.13
C LYS A 45 14.33 1.09 -12.08
N LEU A 46 13.67 1.02 -10.93
CA LEU A 46 14.14 0.28 -9.76
C LEU A 46 13.19 -0.85 -9.39
N PRO A 47 13.70 -1.93 -8.79
CA PRO A 47 12.84 -3.00 -8.26
C PRO A 47 12.00 -2.50 -7.10
N VAL A 48 10.86 -3.14 -6.90
CA VAL A 48 9.88 -2.76 -5.88
C VAL A 48 9.65 -3.91 -4.91
N LEU A 49 9.71 -3.62 -3.63
CA LEU A 49 9.24 -4.49 -2.57
C LEU A 49 7.87 -4.01 -2.10
N TYR A 50 6.86 -4.86 -2.24
CA TYR A 50 5.53 -4.62 -1.69
C TYR A 50 5.46 -5.26 -0.32
N TRP A 51 5.23 -4.43 0.71
CA TRP A 51 5.12 -4.89 2.09
C TRP A 51 3.66 -4.90 2.52
N LEU A 52 3.18 -6.07 2.95
CA LEU A 52 1.81 -6.27 3.43
C LEU A 52 1.83 -6.36 4.96
N SER A 53 1.38 -5.30 5.59
CA SER A 53 1.30 -5.24 7.06
C SER A 53 0.15 -6.10 7.58
N GLY A 54 0.20 -6.41 8.86
CA GLY A 54 -0.73 -7.31 9.50
C GLY A 54 -2.05 -6.68 9.90
N LEU A 55 -2.84 -7.50 10.57
CA LEU A 55 -4.17 -7.14 11.07
C LEU A 55 -4.12 -5.83 11.88
N THR A 56 -5.07 -4.95 11.63
CA THR A 56 -5.24 -3.61 12.22
C THR A 56 -4.23 -2.55 11.78
N CYS A 57 -3.18 -2.91 11.08
CA CYS A 57 -2.19 -1.96 10.59
C CYS A 57 -2.73 -1.11 9.42
N THR A 58 -2.03 -0.02 9.16
CA THR A 58 -2.24 0.83 7.99
C THR A 58 -0.98 0.88 7.14
N ASP A 59 -0.93 1.76 6.16
CA ASP A 59 0.27 2.03 5.35
C ASP A 59 1.44 2.60 6.17
N GLU A 60 1.19 3.08 7.38
CA GLU A 60 2.20 3.78 8.17
C GLU A 60 3.02 2.88 9.10
N ASN A 61 2.46 1.77 9.59
CA ASN A 61 3.12 0.97 10.62
C ASN A 61 4.51 0.49 10.21
N PHE A 62 4.64 -0.14 9.05
CA PHE A 62 5.92 -0.63 8.57
C PHE A 62 6.90 0.52 8.33
N MET A 63 6.46 1.57 7.64
CA MET A 63 7.32 2.69 7.27
C MET A 63 7.91 3.41 8.48
N GLN A 64 7.16 3.50 9.57
CA GLN A 64 7.58 4.19 10.78
C GLN A 64 8.44 3.32 11.71
N LYS A 65 8.21 2.01 11.73
CA LYS A 65 8.75 1.14 12.81
C LYS A 65 9.80 0.14 12.34
N ALA A 66 9.84 -0.22 11.07
CA ALA A 66 10.73 -1.29 10.59
C ALA A 66 12.16 -0.83 10.32
N ALA A 67 12.40 0.48 10.23
CA ALA A 67 13.71 1.06 9.93
C ALA A 67 14.32 0.53 8.61
N ALA A 68 13.47 0.23 7.63
CA ALA A 68 13.91 -0.38 6.36
C ALA A 68 14.43 0.62 5.34
N HIS A 69 14.21 1.92 5.54
CA HIS A 69 14.56 2.94 4.54
C HIS A 69 16.09 3.04 4.31
N ARG A 70 16.89 2.87 5.36
CA ARG A 70 18.34 2.92 5.21
C ARG A 70 18.84 1.87 4.23
N LEU A 71 18.43 0.62 4.43
CA LEU A 71 18.86 -0.47 3.55
C LEU A 71 18.27 -0.33 2.15
N ALA A 72 17.02 0.11 2.04
CA ALA A 72 16.41 0.38 0.74
C ALA A 72 17.19 1.46 -0.03
N ALA A 73 17.67 2.50 0.66
CA ALA A 73 18.50 3.53 0.06
C ALA A 73 19.85 2.97 -0.43
N GLU A 74 20.46 2.10 0.36
CA GLU A 74 21.73 1.46 -0.01
C GLU A 74 21.56 0.54 -1.23
N LEU A 75 20.47 -0.23 -1.27
CA LEU A 75 20.24 -1.22 -2.32
C LEU A 75 19.53 -0.66 -3.56
N GLY A 76 19.00 0.55 -3.51
CA GLY A 76 18.25 1.12 -4.62
C GLY A 76 16.90 0.46 -4.84
N ILE A 77 16.17 0.17 -3.77
CA ILE A 77 14.87 -0.51 -3.81
C ILE A 77 13.75 0.46 -3.43
N ILE A 78 12.69 0.49 -4.21
CA ILE A 78 11.43 1.16 -3.83
C ILE A 78 10.67 0.23 -2.89
N ILE A 79 10.13 0.78 -1.80
CA ILE A 79 9.23 0.05 -0.91
C ILE A 79 7.83 0.65 -1.02
N VAL A 80 6.83 -0.20 -1.22
CA VAL A 80 5.42 0.20 -1.23
C VAL A 80 4.68 -0.54 -0.13
N ALA A 81 4.02 0.19 0.74
CA ALA A 81 3.21 -0.36 1.81
C ALA A 81 1.77 0.16 1.66
N PRO A 82 0.84 -0.65 1.13
CA PRO A 82 -0.56 -0.24 1.05
C PRO A 82 -1.24 -0.33 2.42
N ASP A 83 -2.37 0.37 2.55
CA ASP A 83 -3.28 0.11 3.66
C ASP A 83 -3.78 -1.35 3.58
N THR A 84 -4.14 -1.88 4.71
CA THR A 84 -4.46 -3.31 4.87
C THR A 84 -5.93 -3.63 4.58
N SER A 85 -6.77 -2.63 4.39
CA SER A 85 -8.21 -2.82 4.29
C SER A 85 -8.86 -1.65 3.55
N PRO A 86 -9.96 -1.87 2.83
CA PRO A 86 -10.83 -0.76 2.47
C PRO A 86 -11.38 -0.11 3.75
N ARG A 87 -11.60 1.20 3.70
CA ARG A 87 -12.10 2.00 4.82
C ARG A 87 -13.03 3.08 4.31
N GLY A 88 -13.91 3.54 5.15
CA GLY A 88 -14.81 4.64 4.85
C GLY A 88 -16.22 4.40 5.34
N ALA A 89 -17.04 5.45 5.28
CA ALA A 89 -18.43 5.42 5.78
C ALA A 89 -19.31 4.42 5.02
N ASP A 90 -19.03 4.23 3.72
CA ASP A 90 -19.81 3.34 2.87
C ASP A 90 -19.27 1.91 2.83
N VAL A 91 -18.15 1.65 3.49
CA VAL A 91 -17.52 0.33 3.54
C VAL A 91 -18.10 -0.45 4.71
N ALA A 92 -18.56 -1.67 4.43
CA ALA A 92 -19.14 -2.53 5.46
C ALA A 92 -18.14 -2.79 6.59
N ASP A 93 -18.64 -2.79 7.81
CA ASP A 93 -17.87 -3.07 9.01
C ASP A 93 -18.66 -4.00 9.91
N ASP A 94 -18.02 -4.56 10.92
CA ASP A 94 -18.71 -5.38 11.90
C ASP A 94 -19.62 -4.49 12.74
N PRO A 95 -20.93 -4.77 12.82
CA PRO A 95 -21.85 -4.01 13.66
C PRO A 95 -21.48 -3.99 15.14
N ASP A 96 -20.80 -5.05 15.61
CA ASP A 96 -20.35 -5.16 16.99
C ASP A 96 -18.98 -4.53 17.22
N GLY A 97 -18.34 -4.02 16.16
CA GLY A 97 -17.07 -3.32 16.28
C GLY A 97 -15.87 -4.21 16.60
N ALA A 98 -15.90 -5.50 16.22
CA ALA A 98 -14.78 -6.40 16.42
C ALA A 98 -13.54 -5.92 15.65
N TRP A 99 -12.39 -5.98 16.29
CA TRP A 99 -11.13 -5.52 15.69
C TRP A 99 -10.59 -6.48 14.62
N ASP A 100 -11.01 -7.73 14.67
CA ASP A 100 -10.55 -8.80 13.80
C ASP A 100 -11.56 -9.14 12.68
N PHE A 101 -12.55 -8.30 12.47
CA PHE A 101 -13.55 -8.47 11.41
C PHE A 101 -14.01 -7.11 10.90
N GLY A 102 -14.13 -6.96 9.57
CA GLY A 102 -14.52 -5.70 8.95
C GLY A 102 -13.33 -4.79 8.65
N GLN A 103 -13.50 -3.49 8.87
CA GLN A 103 -12.45 -2.52 8.56
C GLN A 103 -11.21 -2.75 9.41
N GLY A 104 -10.04 -2.76 8.75
CA GLY A 104 -8.77 -3.14 9.37
C GLY A 104 -8.49 -4.64 9.31
N ALA A 105 -9.44 -5.45 8.85
CA ALA A 105 -9.36 -6.92 8.80
C ALA A 105 -9.67 -7.42 7.38
N GLY A 106 -9.00 -6.89 6.37
CA GLY A 106 -9.20 -7.28 4.96
C GLY A 106 -8.54 -8.60 4.58
N PHE A 107 -7.53 -9.04 5.32
CA PHE A 107 -6.80 -10.31 5.12
C PHE A 107 -6.25 -10.52 3.70
N TYR A 108 -6.20 -9.45 2.89
CA TYR A 108 -5.75 -9.52 1.49
C TYR A 108 -6.51 -10.55 0.65
N LEU A 109 -7.79 -10.73 0.96
CA LEU A 109 -8.68 -11.67 0.29
C LEU A 109 -9.72 -10.93 -0.54
N ASN A 110 -10.29 -11.63 -1.52
CA ASN A 110 -11.50 -11.21 -2.20
C ASN A 110 -12.70 -11.83 -1.48
N ALA A 111 -13.53 -10.98 -0.87
CA ALA A 111 -14.74 -11.44 -0.20
C ALA A 111 -15.79 -11.90 -1.22
N THR A 112 -16.52 -12.94 -0.87
CA THR A 112 -17.56 -13.54 -1.73
C THR A 112 -18.98 -13.26 -1.25
N GLU A 113 -19.14 -12.85 0.00
CA GLU A 113 -20.45 -12.64 0.63
C GLU A 113 -20.76 -11.15 0.80
N GLN A 114 -22.01 -10.79 0.53
CA GLN A 114 -22.50 -9.43 0.81
C GLN A 114 -22.72 -9.25 2.32
N PRO A 115 -22.54 -8.04 2.84
CA PRO A 115 -22.19 -6.79 2.14
C PRO A 115 -20.69 -6.62 1.87
N TYR A 116 -19.85 -7.54 2.32
CA TYR A 116 -18.38 -7.39 2.26
C TYR A 116 -17.82 -7.49 0.84
N ALA A 117 -18.42 -8.31 -0.03
CA ALA A 117 -17.94 -8.51 -1.40
C ALA A 117 -17.85 -7.22 -2.23
N ARG A 118 -18.63 -6.19 -1.86
CA ARG A 118 -18.64 -4.93 -2.60
C ARG A 118 -17.30 -4.18 -2.55
N HIS A 119 -16.64 -4.18 -1.40
CA HIS A 119 -15.42 -3.38 -1.18
C HIS A 119 -14.20 -4.21 -0.79
N TYR A 120 -14.38 -5.42 -0.26
CA TYR A 120 -13.27 -6.23 0.24
C TYR A 120 -12.71 -7.12 -0.86
N GLN A 121 -12.03 -6.48 -1.84
CA GLN A 121 -11.39 -7.15 -2.95
C GLN A 121 -9.87 -6.92 -2.86
N MET A 122 -9.30 -7.13 -1.68
CA MET A 122 -7.91 -6.77 -1.38
C MET A 122 -6.90 -7.62 -2.15
N HIS A 123 -7.22 -8.88 -2.48
CA HIS A 123 -6.33 -9.69 -3.31
C HIS A 123 -6.14 -9.05 -4.70
N ASP A 124 -7.23 -8.70 -5.36
CA ASP A 124 -7.15 -8.08 -6.69
C ASP A 124 -6.50 -6.69 -6.64
N TYR A 125 -6.73 -5.95 -5.56
CA TYR A 125 -6.07 -4.67 -5.36
C TYR A 125 -4.54 -4.82 -5.32
N VAL A 126 -4.04 -5.72 -4.48
CA VAL A 126 -2.60 -5.91 -4.28
C VAL A 126 -1.92 -6.54 -5.50
N VAL A 127 -2.58 -7.48 -6.16
CA VAL A 127 -1.96 -8.26 -7.25
C VAL A 127 -2.08 -7.57 -8.60
N LYS A 128 -3.14 -6.79 -8.81
CA LYS A 128 -3.45 -6.20 -10.13
C LYS A 128 -3.37 -4.67 -10.12
N GLU A 129 -4.21 -4.02 -9.32
CA GLU A 129 -4.36 -2.56 -9.41
C GLU A 129 -3.14 -1.82 -8.87
N LEU A 130 -2.66 -2.18 -7.69
CA LEU A 130 -1.54 -1.49 -7.04
C LEU A 130 -0.25 -1.54 -7.87
N PRO A 131 0.20 -2.69 -8.37
CA PRO A 131 1.41 -2.74 -9.19
C PRO A 131 1.30 -1.90 -10.48
N ALA A 132 0.15 -1.92 -11.13
CA ALA A 132 -0.08 -1.11 -12.33
C ALA A 132 0.02 0.38 -12.00
N LEU A 133 -0.56 0.80 -10.87
CA LEU A 133 -0.52 2.17 -10.40
C LEU A 133 0.92 2.62 -10.09
N ILE A 134 1.67 1.78 -9.38
CA ILE A 134 3.06 2.08 -9.00
C ILE A 134 3.96 2.18 -10.23
N GLU A 135 3.86 1.22 -11.15
CA GLU A 135 4.68 1.22 -12.36
C GLU A 135 4.33 2.36 -13.32
N GLY A 136 3.09 2.83 -13.27
CA GLY A 136 2.64 3.96 -14.09
C GLY A 136 3.01 5.34 -13.55
N HIS A 137 3.27 5.48 -12.26
CA HIS A 137 3.48 6.79 -11.61
C HIS A 137 4.87 6.98 -11.02
N PHE A 138 5.66 5.93 -10.87
CA PHE A 138 6.98 5.99 -10.23
C PHE A 138 8.02 5.32 -11.12
N PRO A 139 9.33 5.56 -10.88
CA PRO A 139 10.40 4.90 -11.63
C PRO A 139 10.58 3.44 -11.18
N ALA A 140 9.51 2.68 -11.24
CA ALA A 140 9.44 1.29 -10.83
C ALA A 140 9.58 0.35 -12.03
N SER A 141 10.47 -0.64 -11.90
CA SER A 141 10.59 -1.72 -12.88
C SER A 141 9.52 -2.79 -12.64
N GLN A 142 9.50 -3.80 -13.50
CA GLN A 142 8.62 -4.96 -13.31
C GLN A 142 9.23 -6.05 -12.42
N VAL A 143 10.41 -5.78 -11.85
CA VAL A 143 10.99 -6.67 -10.83
C VAL A 143 10.29 -6.40 -9.51
N ARG A 144 9.45 -7.32 -9.11
CA ARG A 144 8.58 -7.20 -7.95
C ARG A 144 8.93 -8.25 -6.91
N SER A 145 8.94 -7.83 -5.65
CA SER A 145 9.02 -8.74 -4.50
C SER A 145 7.86 -8.45 -3.57
N ILE A 146 7.45 -9.42 -2.80
CA ILE A 146 6.38 -9.28 -1.82
C ILE A 146 6.82 -9.90 -0.51
N SER A 147 6.52 -9.22 0.58
CA SER A 147 6.75 -9.71 1.93
C SER A 147 5.70 -9.11 2.87
N GLY A 148 5.69 -9.54 4.09
CA GLY A 148 4.74 -9.02 5.06
C GLY A 148 4.93 -9.66 6.43
N HIS A 149 4.04 -9.30 7.34
CA HIS A 149 4.02 -9.88 8.67
C HIS A 149 2.58 -10.07 9.15
N SER A 150 2.41 -11.09 10.01
CA SER A 150 1.16 -11.36 10.73
C SER A 150 -0.07 -11.39 9.81
#